data_60942d3cd865656904b117e546718f13
#
_entry.id   60942d3cd865656904b117e546718f13
#
_cell.length_a   1.000
_cell.length_b   1.000
_cell.length_c   1.000
_cell.angle_alpha   90.00
_cell.angle_beta   90.00
_cell.angle_gamma   90.00
#
_symmetry.space_group_name_H-M   'P 1'
#
loop_
_entity.id
_entity.type
_entity.pdbx_description
1 polymer ?
#
loop_
_entity_poly.entity_id
_entity_poly.type
_entity_poly.pdbx_seq_one_letter_code
_entity_poly.pdbx_strand_id
1 'polypeptide(L)'
;MREPLDQLDRLLSTEEVAEYLGVGQATVYRWCRDESLPAVKIGRRWRVRRSALEEFVRKHERSETLVGRLREFLEVPDNLMVVVQDRELMRKVDAAFFRTAEARGGTMVKYQLEEPRLPSLGEVREQLGQAGLDVEGLQVEGRLRFVMEGEPGNRVEEVRRLAQEESGEGRSVWISMNWDLRMGVKEALEQQRALTELVEGSELVVKTTVLEDDLDEWPGADQRRAQVMHSGTMWLAREGLALSRVSPALEL
;
A
#
# COMPACT_ATOMS: atom_id res chain seq x y z
N MET A 1 42.01 21.21 -22.85
CA MET A 1 41.92 20.40 -21.64
C MET A 1 40.74 19.48 -21.85
N ARG A 2 40.93 18.20 -22.12
CA ARG A 2 39.85 17.22 -22.33
C ARG A 2 39.37 16.80 -20.95
N GLU A 3 38.08 17.01 -20.66
CA GLU A 3 37.48 16.42 -19.50
C GLU A 3 37.65 14.89 -19.50
N PRO A 4 37.91 14.28 -18.34
CA PRO A 4 38.14 12.85 -18.27
C PRO A 4 36.84 12.09 -18.64
N LEU A 5 36.97 11.16 -19.59
CA LEU A 5 35.90 10.25 -20.06
C LEU A 5 35.25 9.39 -18.93
N ASP A 6 35.72 9.52 -17.70
CA ASP A 6 35.28 8.79 -16.52
C ASP A 6 33.96 9.34 -15.93
N GLN A 7 33.46 10.48 -16.44
CA GLN A 7 32.13 11.04 -16.06
C GLN A 7 31.02 10.67 -17.04
N LEU A 8 31.33 9.96 -18.11
CA LEU A 8 30.33 9.44 -19.04
C LEU A 8 29.69 8.18 -18.46
N ASP A 9 28.37 8.14 -18.50
CA ASP A 9 27.53 7.02 -18.09
C ASP A 9 27.97 5.70 -18.77
N ARG A 10 28.79 4.92 -18.05
CA ARG A 10 29.50 3.74 -18.56
C ARG A 10 28.49 2.67 -19.02
N LEU A 11 28.77 2.06 -20.16
CA LEU A 11 28.02 0.92 -20.67
C LEU A 11 28.61 -0.40 -20.10
N LEU A 12 27.80 -1.10 -19.30
CA LEU A 12 28.14 -2.38 -18.71
C LEU A 12 27.72 -3.53 -19.62
N SER A 13 28.48 -4.61 -19.64
CA SER A 13 28.08 -5.86 -20.27
C SER A 13 27.06 -6.61 -19.42
N THR A 14 26.37 -7.58 -20.01
CA THR A 14 25.44 -8.45 -19.26
C THR A 14 26.14 -9.32 -18.22
N GLU A 15 27.42 -9.64 -18.43
CA GLU A 15 28.28 -10.34 -17.48
C GLU A 15 28.55 -9.46 -16.24
N GLU A 16 29.00 -8.21 -16.46
CA GLU A 16 29.25 -7.24 -15.37
C GLU A 16 28.01 -6.96 -14.56
N VAL A 17 26.84 -6.85 -15.22
CA VAL A 17 25.55 -6.66 -14.52
C VAL A 17 25.17 -7.91 -13.73
N ALA A 18 25.36 -9.10 -14.28
CA ALA A 18 25.06 -10.36 -13.62
C ALA A 18 25.92 -10.56 -12.36
N GLU A 19 27.22 -10.24 -12.46
CA GLU A 19 28.15 -10.29 -11.33
C GLU A 19 27.79 -9.27 -10.25
N TYR A 20 27.49 -8.02 -10.65
CA TYR A 20 27.11 -6.95 -9.71
C TYR A 20 25.83 -7.26 -8.93
N LEU A 21 24.84 -7.86 -9.59
CA LEU A 21 23.54 -8.20 -8.97
C LEU A 21 23.52 -9.60 -8.31
N GLY A 22 24.58 -10.41 -8.47
CA GLY A 22 24.61 -11.78 -7.94
C GLY A 22 23.61 -12.72 -8.62
N VAL A 23 23.25 -12.49 -9.90
CA VAL A 23 22.27 -13.28 -10.65
C VAL A 23 22.89 -13.99 -11.85
N GLY A 24 22.18 -14.97 -12.42
CA GLY A 24 22.63 -15.63 -13.66
C GLY A 24 22.53 -14.68 -14.87
N GLN A 25 23.50 -14.74 -15.78
CA GLN A 25 23.53 -13.93 -17.01
C GLN A 25 22.25 -14.11 -17.87
N ALA A 26 21.66 -15.32 -17.89
CA ALA A 26 20.41 -15.59 -18.58
C ALA A 26 19.24 -14.72 -18.04
N THR A 27 19.25 -14.42 -16.75
CA THR A 27 18.27 -13.54 -16.11
C THR A 27 18.41 -12.10 -16.60
N VAL A 28 19.65 -11.60 -16.68
CA VAL A 28 19.94 -10.26 -17.22
C VAL A 28 19.52 -10.16 -18.69
N TYR A 29 19.80 -11.19 -19.50
CA TYR A 29 19.35 -11.25 -20.89
C TYR A 29 17.83 -11.17 -21.02
N ARG A 30 17.09 -11.87 -20.16
CA ARG A 30 15.64 -11.81 -20.11
C ARG A 30 15.17 -10.40 -19.81
N TRP A 31 15.70 -9.76 -18.76
CA TRP A 31 15.33 -8.40 -18.38
C TRP A 31 15.62 -7.36 -19.46
N CYS A 32 16.74 -7.49 -20.19
CA CYS A 32 17.04 -6.62 -21.33
C CYS A 32 16.07 -6.84 -22.50
N ARG A 33 15.66 -8.09 -22.76
CA ARG A 33 14.73 -8.43 -23.84
C ARG A 33 13.31 -7.98 -23.54
N ASP A 34 12.87 -8.15 -22.29
CA ASP A 34 11.52 -7.85 -21.83
C ASP A 34 11.40 -6.38 -21.40
N GLU A 35 12.43 -5.55 -21.67
CA GLU A 35 12.53 -4.11 -21.38
C GLU A 35 12.39 -3.74 -19.89
N SER A 36 12.42 -4.72 -18.97
CA SER A 36 12.40 -4.47 -17.52
C SER A 36 13.68 -3.78 -17.05
N LEU A 37 14.82 -4.07 -17.67
CA LEU A 37 16.09 -3.36 -17.48
C LEU A 37 16.41 -2.59 -18.75
N PRO A 38 16.41 -1.24 -18.75
CA PRO A 38 16.71 -0.44 -19.93
C PRO A 38 18.12 -0.73 -20.45
N ALA A 39 18.20 -1.22 -21.68
CA ALA A 39 19.47 -1.62 -22.29
C ALA A 39 19.51 -1.25 -23.77
N VAL A 40 20.72 -1.09 -24.29
CA VAL A 40 20.98 -0.81 -25.71
C VAL A 40 21.60 -2.04 -26.37
N LYS A 41 21.07 -2.47 -27.51
CA LYS A 41 21.64 -3.57 -28.28
C LYS A 41 22.66 -3.04 -29.27
N ILE A 42 23.95 -3.35 -29.03
CA ILE A 42 25.05 -2.98 -29.91
C ILE A 42 25.56 -4.25 -30.64
N GLY A 43 25.20 -4.36 -31.91
CA GLY A 43 25.42 -5.56 -32.68
C GLY A 43 24.63 -6.75 -32.12
N ARG A 44 25.33 -7.79 -31.64
CA ARG A 44 24.71 -8.99 -31.03
C ARG A 44 24.71 -8.97 -29.50
N ARG A 45 25.19 -7.87 -28.86
CA ARG A 45 25.38 -7.80 -27.41
C ARG A 45 24.53 -6.70 -26.80
N TRP A 46 23.91 -7.00 -25.66
CA TRP A 46 23.26 -6.01 -24.82
C TRP A 46 24.27 -5.21 -24.01
N ARG A 47 24.01 -3.94 -23.84
CA ARG A 47 24.77 -3.03 -22.98
C ARG A 47 23.80 -2.25 -22.10
N VAL A 48 24.07 -2.18 -20.81
CA VAL A 48 23.28 -1.48 -19.82
C VAL A 48 24.04 -0.23 -19.37
N ARG A 49 23.41 0.92 -19.39
CA ARG A 49 24.01 2.11 -18.80
C ARG A 49 24.11 1.92 -17.29
N ARG A 50 25.19 2.40 -16.68
CA ARG A 50 25.36 2.34 -15.22
C ARG A 50 24.21 3.05 -14.51
N SER A 51 23.81 4.22 -14.97
CA SER A 51 22.66 4.96 -14.45
C SER A 51 21.36 4.17 -14.53
N ALA A 52 21.12 3.44 -15.63
CA ALA A 52 19.95 2.57 -15.78
C ALA A 52 19.98 1.37 -14.83
N LEU A 53 21.17 0.80 -14.56
CA LEU A 53 21.33 -0.26 -13.57
C LEU A 53 21.08 0.26 -12.14
N GLU A 54 21.63 1.42 -11.78
CA GLU A 54 21.42 2.05 -10.48
C GLU A 54 19.94 2.40 -10.27
N GLU A 55 19.24 2.88 -11.29
CA GLU A 55 17.80 3.14 -11.25
C GLU A 55 16.98 1.84 -11.11
N PHE A 56 17.39 0.78 -11.84
CA PHE A 56 16.78 -0.53 -11.76
C PHE A 56 16.90 -1.12 -10.34
N VAL A 57 18.11 -1.08 -9.75
CA VAL A 57 18.36 -1.52 -8.37
C VAL A 57 17.50 -0.70 -7.41
N ARG A 58 17.53 0.64 -7.50
CA ARG A 58 16.76 1.53 -6.65
C ARG A 58 15.25 1.27 -6.75
N LYS A 59 14.74 1.00 -7.96
CA LYS A 59 13.34 0.66 -8.18
C LYS A 59 12.98 -0.67 -7.52
N HIS A 60 13.86 -1.68 -7.64
CA HIS A 60 13.64 -2.99 -7.04
C HIS A 60 13.84 -2.97 -5.52
N GLU A 61 14.82 -2.24 -4.99
CA GLU A 61 14.97 -2.02 -3.55
C GLU A 61 13.75 -1.35 -2.94
N ARG A 62 13.17 -0.35 -3.62
CA ARG A 62 11.93 0.31 -3.18
C ARG A 62 10.69 -0.56 -3.32
N SER A 63 10.64 -1.38 -4.38
CA SER A 63 9.53 -2.28 -4.65
C SER A 63 9.53 -3.52 -3.74
N GLU A 64 10.68 -3.95 -3.21
CA GLU A 64 10.76 -5.09 -2.29
C GLU A 64 10.22 -4.79 -0.90
N THR A 65 10.23 -3.53 -0.47
CA THR A 65 9.63 -3.16 0.81
C THR A 65 8.11 -2.99 0.68
N LEU A 66 7.37 -3.39 1.71
CA LEU A 66 5.92 -3.20 1.76
C LEU A 66 5.52 -1.73 1.54
N VAL A 67 6.29 -0.79 2.11
CA VAL A 67 6.11 0.66 1.91
C VAL A 67 6.30 1.05 0.44
N GLY A 68 7.33 0.52 -0.22
CA GLY A 68 7.61 0.77 -1.63
C GLY A 68 6.47 0.28 -2.52
N ARG A 69 6.00 -0.94 -2.28
CA ARG A 69 4.88 -1.56 -3.00
C ARG A 69 3.57 -0.76 -2.83
N LEU A 70 3.26 -0.34 -1.61
CA LEU A 70 2.07 0.49 -1.35
C LEU A 70 2.18 1.87 -1.96
N ARG A 71 3.36 2.49 -1.95
CA ARG A 71 3.58 3.81 -2.58
C ARG A 71 3.33 3.79 -4.09
N GLU A 72 3.71 2.69 -4.76
CA GLU A 72 3.48 2.52 -6.20
C GLU A 72 2.02 2.14 -6.51
N PHE A 73 1.38 1.40 -5.61
CA PHE A 73 0.05 0.87 -5.83
C PHE A 73 -1.07 1.85 -5.50
N LEU A 74 -0.96 2.59 -4.39
CA LEU A 74 -2.04 3.46 -3.89
C LEU A 74 -2.14 4.77 -4.69
N GLU A 75 -3.36 5.16 -4.97
CA GLU A 75 -3.74 6.41 -5.62
C GLU A 75 -4.48 7.34 -4.63
N VAL A 76 -4.89 8.51 -5.05
CA VAL A 76 -5.77 9.43 -4.30
C VAL A 76 -6.82 9.93 -5.29
N PRO A 77 -8.10 9.65 -5.07
CA PRO A 77 -8.67 8.83 -3.99
C PRO A 77 -8.42 7.32 -4.16
N ASP A 78 -8.52 6.56 -3.06
CA ASP A 78 -8.42 5.10 -3.11
C ASP A 78 -9.23 4.42 -1.99
N ASN A 79 -9.81 3.27 -2.27
CA ASN A 79 -10.45 2.41 -1.28
C ASN A 79 -9.91 0.98 -1.39
N LEU A 80 -9.07 0.58 -0.44
CA LEU A 80 -8.32 -0.67 -0.47
C LEU A 80 -8.89 -1.70 0.52
N MET A 81 -9.25 -2.87 0.01
CA MET A 81 -9.45 -4.05 0.85
C MET A 81 -8.12 -4.74 1.12
N VAL A 82 -7.84 -5.02 2.37
CA VAL A 82 -6.62 -5.71 2.78
C VAL A 82 -6.97 -7.00 3.53
N VAL A 83 -6.49 -8.11 3.02
CA VAL A 83 -6.59 -9.42 3.67
C VAL A 83 -5.22 -9.78 4.21
N VAL A 84 -5.14 -10.11 5.48
CA VAL A 84 -3.90 -10.49 6.15
C VAL A 84 -4.04 -11.80 6.90
N GLN A 85 -2.98 -12.59 6.90
CA GLN A 85 -2.97 -13.90 7.52
C GLN A 85 -3.00 -13.84 9.05
N ASP A 86 -2.38 -12.81 9.65
CA ASP A 86 -2.29 -12.69 11.11
C ASP A 86 -2.19 -11.23 11.60
N ARG A 87 -2.29 -11.08 12.94
CA ARG A 87 -2.21 -9.78 13.64
C ARG A 87 -0.86 -9.06 13.46
N GLU A 88 0.23 -9.79 13.30
CA GLU A 88 1.55 -9.21 13.09
C GLU A 88 1.61 -8.54 11.71
N LEU A 89 1.12 -9.23 10.67
CA LEU A 89 1.03 -8.68 9.33
C LEU A 89 0.07 -7.50 9.26
N MET A 90 -1.04 -7.53 10.02
CA MET A 90 -1.96 -6.39 10.13
C MET A 90 -1.24 -5.13 10.63
N ARG A 91 -0.44 -5.22 11.70
CA ARG A 91 0.37 -4.10 12.21
C ARG A 91 1.40 -3.61 11.20
N LYS A 92 2.06 -4.53 10.49
CA LYS A 92 3.04 -4.19 9.44
C LYS A 92 2.38 -3.43 8.28
N VAL A 93 1.16 -3.81 7.89
CA VAL A 93 0.41 -3.10 6.85
C VAL A 93 -0.01 -1.71 7.33
N ASP A 94 -0.50 -1.57 8.56
CA ASP A 94 -0.84 -0.28 9.15
C ASP A 94 0.36 0.67 9.11
N ALA A 95 1.52 0.18 9.55
CA ALA A 95 2.75 0.95 9.54
C ALA A 95 3.19 1.35 8.12
N ALA A 96 3.16 0.43 7.16
CA ALA A 96 3.52 0.72 5.78
C ALA A 96 2.56 1.70 5.10
N PHE A 97 1.26 1.59 5.39
CA PHE A 97 0.23 2.50 4.90
C PHE A 97 0.46 3.91 5.43
N PHE A 98 0.67 4.09 6.72
CA PHE A 98 0.91 5.40 7.32
C PHE A 98 2.29 5.99 6.96
N ARG A 99 3.32 5.16 6.77
CA ARG A 99 4.59 5.64 6.18
C ARG A 99 4.40 6.18 4.76
N THR A 100 3.49 5.58 3.99
CA THR A 100 3.15 6.07 2.65
C THR A 100 2.38 7.39 2.73
N ALA A 101 1.43 7.50 3.66
CA ALA A 101 0.67 8.72 3.94
C ALA A 101 1.57 9.89 4.37
N GLU A 102 2.47 9.63 5.34
CA GLU A 102 3.43 10.63 5.84
C GLU A 102 4.31 11.18 4.70
N ALA A 103 4.85 10.27 3.87
CA ALA A 103 5.69 10.66 2.73
C ALA A 103 4.96 11.49 1.67
N ARG A 104 3.62 11.45 1.64
CA ARG A 104 2.76 12.26 0.77
C ARG A 104 2.17 13.49 1.49
N GLY A 105 2.57 13.75 2.73
CA GLY A 105 2.10 14.89 3.52
C GLY A 105 0.66 14.78 4.00
N GLY A 106 0.06 13.58 3.96
CA GLY A 106 -1.33 13.34 4.32
C GLY A 106 -1.60 13.37 5.82
N THR A 107 -2.88 13.57 6.19
CA THR A 107 -3.40 13.37 7.55
C THR A 107 -3.75 11.90 7.74
N MET A 108 -3.37 11.30 8.85
CA MET A 108 -3.49 9.87 9.13
C MET A 108 -4.50 9.65 10.26
N VAL A 109 -5.45 8.73 10.04
CA VAL A 109 -6.46 8.37 11.03
C VAL A 109 -6.55 6.86 11.17
N LYS A 110 -6.31 6.35 12.36
CA LYS A 110 -6.53 4.95 12.72
C LYS A 110 -7.82 4.80 13.50
N TYR A 111 -8.79 4.14 12.89
CA TYR A 111 -9.95 3.63 13.62
C TYR A 111 -9.57 2.33 14.32
N GLN A 112 -9.77 2.30 15.63
CA GLN A 112 -9.36 1.20 16.49
C GLN A 112 -10.57 0.53 17.14
N LEU A 113 -10.73 -0.75 16.86
CA LEU A 113 -11.66 -1.64 17.57
C LEU A 113 -10.95 -2.29 18.76
N GLU A 114 -11.60 -2.38 19.90
CA GLU A 114 -11.16 -3.17 21.05
C GLU A 114 -11.71 -4.60 20.93
N GLU A 115 -10.96 -5.43 20.24
CA GLU A 115 -11.27 -6.85 20.05
C GLU A 115 -10.04 -7.73 20.32
N PRO A 116 -10.19 -8.87 21.03
CA PRO A 116 -9.06 -9.72 21.39
C PRO A 116 -8.29 -10.27 20.18
N ARG A 117 -8.95 -10.40 19.03
CA ARG A 117 -8.34 -10.89 17.77
C ARG A 117 -7.58 -9.80 17.02
N LEU A 118 -7.80 -8.54 17.34
CA LEU A 118 -7.14 -7.40 16.70
C LEU A 118 -5.97 -6.88 17.54
N PRO A 119 -4.99 -6.19 16.93
CA PRO A 119 -3.95 -5.51 17.67
C PRO A 119 -4.53 -4.44 18.60
N SER A 120 -4.02 -4.34 19.82
CA SER A 120 -4.35 -3.25 20.73
C SER A 120 -3.77 -1.91 20.24
N LEU A 121 -4.31 -0.80 20.72
CA LEU A 121 -3.79 0.54 20.41
C LEU A 121 -2.31 0.68 20.77
N GLY A 122 -1.88 0.07 21.91
CA GLY A 122 -0.49 0.08 22.34
C GLY A 122 0.44 -0.61 21.33
N GLU A 123 0.05 -1.81 20.86
CA GLU A 123 0.79 -2.57 19.86
C GLU A 123 0.85 -1.82 18.50
N VAL A 124 -0.23 -1.14 18.12
CA VAL A 124 -0.24 -0.32 16.88
C VAL A 124 0.73 0.86 17.02
N ARG A 125 0.68 1.61 18.12
CA ARG A 125 1.59 2.74 18.38
C ARG A 125 3.05 2.31 18.37
N GLU A 126 3.37 1.22 19.06
CA GLU A 126 4.72 0.64 19.08
C GLU A 126 5.21 0.29 17.68
N GLN A 127 4.38 -0.38 16.89
CA GLN A 127 4.71 -0.76 15.51
C GLN A 127 4.93 0.46 14.60
N LEU A 128 4.13 1.52 14.75
CA LEU A 128 4.32 2.76 14.00
C LEU A 128 5.66 3.42 14.35
N GLY A 129 6.00 3.48 15.65
CA GLY A 129 7.30 3.97 16.10
C GLY A 129 8.48 3.14 15.59
N GLN A 130 8.38 1.81 15.65
CA GLN A 130 9.39 0.89 15.10
C GLN A 130 9.57 1.07 13.58
N ALA A 131 8.51 1.43 12.88
CA ALA A 131 8.56 1.75 11.46
C ALA A 131 9.12 3.14 11.16
N GLY A 132 9.51 3.91 12.17
CA GLY A 132 10.15 5.23 12.04
C GLY A 132 9.18 6.40 11.90
N LEU A 133 7.91 6.25 12.32
CA LEU A 133 6.98 7.37 12.46
C LEU A 133 7.18 8.05 13.83
N ASP A 134 7.24 9.36 13.83
CA ASP A 134 7.17 10.15 15.07
C ASP A 134 5.72 10.27 15.54
N VAL A 135 5.25 9.22 16.22
CA VAL A 135 3.84 9.11 16.65
C VAL A 135 3.41 10.28 17.53
N GLU A 136 4.26 10.70 18.46
CA GLU A 136 3.95 11.80 19.39
C GLU A 136 3.95 13.16 18.68
N GLY A 137 4.99 13.43 17.88
CA GLY A 137 5.08 14.66 17.08
C GLY A 137 3.92 14.80 16.11
N LEU A 138 3.58 13.73 15.37
CA LEU A 138 2.48 13.72 14.44
C LEU A 138 1.10 13.90 15.13
N GLN A 139 0.93 13.40 16.34
CA GLN A 139 -0.28 13.66 17.14
C GLN A 139 -0.38 15.10 17.61
N VAL A 140 0.72 15.69 18.06
CA VAL A 140 0.78 17.12 18.46
C VAL A 140 0.48 18.03 17.26
N GLU A 141 0.98 17.67 16.08
CA GLU A 141 0.68 18.39 14.82
C GLU A 141 -0.74 18.16 14.31
N GLY A 142 -1.53 17.27 14.92
CA GLY A 142 -2.87 16.89 14.46
C GLY A 142 -2.88 16.02 13.19
N ARG A 143 -1.71 15.59 12.72
CA ARG A 143 -1.53 14.78 11.50
C ARG A 143 -1.72 13.28 11.71
N LEU A 144 -1.73 12.79 12.94
CA LEU A 144 -2.05 11.42 13.30
C LEU A 144 -3.11 11.41 14.40
N ARG A 145 -4.21 10.75 14.13
CA ARG A 145 -5.31 10.60 15.08
C ARG A 145 -5.64 9.12 15.29
N PHE A 146 -5.93 8.76 16.53
CA PHE A 146 -6.51 7.46 16.88
C PHE A 146 -7.96 7.67 17.32
N VAL A 147 -8.89 7.01 16.65
CA VAL A 147 -10.32 7.08 16.95
C VAL A 147 -10.75 5.72 17.48
N MET A 148 -11.21 5.68 18.72
CA MET A 148 -11.79 4.46 19.28
C MET A 148 -13.19 4.27 18.70
N GLU A 149 -13.43 3.13 18.07
CA GLU A 149 -14.72 2.84 17.46
C GLU A 149 -15.76 2.52 18.54
N GLY A 150 -16.85 3.24 18.49
CA GLY A 150 -18.00 3.04 19.37
C GLY A 150 -19.01 2.02 18.83
N GLU A 151 -20.28 2.44 18.73
CA GLU A 151 -21.36 1.61 18.18
C GLU A 151 -21.15 1.32 16.69
N PRO A 152 -21.44 0.08 16.24
CA PRO A 152 -21.43 -0.26 14.82
C PRO A 152 -22.39 0.64 14.02
N GLY A 153 -22.00 1.04 12.81
CA GLY A 153 -22.85 1.78 11.88
C GLY A 153 -22.56 3.28 11.74
N ASN A 154 -21.90 3.92 12.70
CA ASN A 154 -21.61 5.37 12.64
C ASN A 154 -20.40 5.75 11.79
N ARG A 155 -19.60 4.77 11.39
CA ARG A 155 -18.31 4.94 10.71
C ARG A 155 -18.37 5.83 9.47
N VAL A 156 -19.36 5.63 8.60
CA VAL A 156 -19.52 6.40 7.35
C VAL A 156 -19.72 7.88 7.63
N GLU A 157 -20.56 8.21 8.62
CA GLU A 157 -20.82 9.60 8.98
C GLU A 157 -19.63 10.27 9.66
N GLU A 158 -18.89 9.52 10.48
CA GLU A 158 -17.65 10.00 11.09
C GLU A 158 -16.58 10.28 10.03
N VAL A 159 -16.40 9.39 9.05
CA VAL A 159 -15.46 9.58 7.94
C VAL A 159 -15.89 10.78 7.08
N ARG A 160 -17.19 10.94 6.82
CA ARG A 160 -17.70 12.09 6.07
C ARG A 160 -17.39 13.41 6.77
N ARG A 161 -17.63 13.49 8.08
CA ARG A 161 -17.32 14.67 8.88
C ARG A 161 -15.83 14.97 8.86
N LEU A 162 -14.98 13.96 9.05
CA LEU A 162 -13.55 14.09 8.99
C LEU A 162 -13.06 14.59 7.62
N ALA A 163 -13.59 14.03 6.53
CA ALA A 163 -13.29 14.50 5.18
C ALA A 163 -13.64 15.97 4.96
N GLN A 164 -14.76 16.43 5.52
CA GLN A 164 -15.18 17.84 5.44
C GLN A 164 -14.27 18.76 6.26
N GLU A 165 -13.85 18.34 7.47
CA GLU A 165 -12.93 19.09 8.32
C GLU A 165 -11.56 19.30 7.65
N GLU A 166 -11.03 18.28 6.99
CA GLU A 166 -9.69 18.30 6.39
C GLU A 166 -9.67 18.86 4.95
N SER A 167 -10.80 18.90 4.25
CA SER A 167 -10.88 19.40 2.87
C SER A 167 -10.44 20.85 2.71
N GLY A 168 -10.48 21.66 3.77
CA GLY A 168 -10.00 23.05 3.78
C GLY A 168 -8.48 23.20 3.78
N GLU A 169 -7.72 22.16 4.09
CA GLU A 169 -6.26 22.21 4.20
C GLU A 169 -5.51 21.69 2.95
N GLY A 170 -6.24 21.19 1.94
CA GLY A 170 -5.65 20.68 0.69
C GLY A 170 -4.76 19.45 0.87
N ARG A 171 -4.98 18.69 1.94
CA ARG A 171 -4.26 17.44 2.25
C ARG A 171 -5.15 16.24 2.06
N SER A 172 -4.59 15.15 1.54
CA SER A 172 -5.28 13.86 1.50
C SER A 172 -5.41 13.26 2.91
N VAL A 173 -6.53 12.59 3.17
CA VAL A 173 -6.79 11.92 4.45
C VAL A 173 -6.67 10.41 4.28
N TRP A 174 -5.81 9.81 5.07
CA TRP A 174 -5.45 8.39 5.03
C TRP A 174 -6.05 7.67 6.22
N ILE A 175 -7.03 6.83 5.96
CA ILE A 175 -7.82 6.16 6.99
C ILE A 175 -7.51 4.67 6.99
N SER A 176 -7.07 4.15 8.13
CA SER A 176 -6.92 2.72 8.38
C SER A 176 -8.00 2.25 9.35
N MET A 177 -8.77 1.25 8.95
CA MET A 177 -9.76 0.60 9.77
C MET A 177 -9.76 -0.92 9.57
N ASN A 178 -10.42 -1.64 10.45
CA ASN A 178 -10.68 -3.06 10.30
C ASN A 178 -12.13 -3.30 9.91
N TRP A 179 -12.45 -4.43 9.29
CA TRP A 179 -13.84 -4.84 9.12
C TRP A 179 -14.52 -4.94 10.50
N ASP A 180 -15.71 -4.39 10.62
CA ASP A 180 -16.48 -4.49 11.85
C ASP A 180 -17.34 -5.76 11.81
N LEU A 181 -16.80 -6.83 12.38
CA LEU A 181 -17.46 -8.14 12.42
C LEU A 181 -18.52 -8.26 13.54
N ARG A 182 -18.69 -7.22 14.36
CA ARG A 182 -19.76 -7.15 15.37
C ARG A 182 -21.14 -7.01 14.72
N MET A 183 -21.17 -6.48 13.49
CA MET A 183 -22.37 -6.48 12.64
C MET A 183 -22.37 -7.71 11.71
N GLY A 184 -23.51 -8.08 11.19
CA GLY A 184 -23.62 -9.15 10.20
C GLY A 184 -22.90 -8.80 8.88
N VAL A 185 -22.44 -9.81 8.14
CA VAL A 185 -21.70 -9.64 6.88
C VAL A 185 -22.43 -8.72 5.89
N LYS A 186 -23.78 -8.83 5.79
CA LYS A 186 -24.58 -7.97 4.90
C LYS A 186 -24.51 -6.50 5.28
N GLU A 187 -24.65 -6.19 6.56
CA GLU A 187 -24.58 -4.82 7.08
C GLU A 187 -23.17 -4.25 6.91
N ALA A 188 -22.15 -5.07 7.15
CA ALA A 188 -20.75 -4.68 6.92
C ALA A 188 -20.49 -4.37 5.43
N LEU A 189 -21.04 -5.14 4.52
CA LEU A 189 -20.96 -4.89 3.07
C LEU A 189 -21.69 -3.59 2.66
N GLU A 190 -22.86 -3.33 3.22
CA GLU A 190 -23.59 -2.06 2.98
C GLU A 190 -22.80 -0.86 3.49
N GLN A 191 -22.17 -0.96 4.66
CA GLN A 191 -21.28 0.06 5.17
C GLN A 191 -20.09 0.30 4.26
N GLN A 192 -19.44 -0.76 3.75
CA GLN A 192 -18.33 -0.64 2.83
C GLN A 192 -18.74 -0.01 1.50
N ARG A 193 -19.93 -0.32 0.98
CA ARG A 193 -20.45 0.33 -0.22
C ARG A 193 -20.60 1.83 -0.02
N ALA A 194 -21.18 2.24 1.10
CA ALA A 194 -21.35 3.65 1.43
C ALA A 194 -20.00 4.38 1.63
N LEU A 195 -18.97 3.70 2.17
CA LEU A 195 -17.60 4.22 2.23
C LEU A 195 -17.00 4.37 0.84
N THR A 196 -17.19 3.41 -0.06
CA THR A 196 -16.71 3.49 -1.44
C THR A 196 -17.30 4.72 -2.15
N GLU A 197 -18.61 4.90 -2.06
CA GLU A 197 -19.31 6.06 -2.63
C GLU A 197 -18.79 7.40 -2.04
N LEU A 198 -18.42 7.40 -0.75
CA LEU A 198 -17.86 8.59 -0.10
C LEU A 198 -16.43 8.89 -0.57
N VAL A 199 -15.63 7.86 -0.84
CA VAL A 199 -14.25 7.99 -1.32
C VAL A 199 -14.22 8.55 -2.74
N GLU A 200 -15.16 8.15 -3.59
CA GLU A 200 -15.28 8.66 -4.96
C GLU A 200 -15.46 10.18 -4.96
N GLY A 201 -14.57 10.90 -5.64
CA GLY A 201 -14.61 12.36 -5.73
C GLY A 201 -14.12 13.12 -4.48
N SER A 202 -13.42 12.44 -3.58
CA SER A 202 -12.79 13.01 -2.38
C SER A 202 -11.26 12.91 -2.43
N GLU A 203 -10.57 13.47 -1.42
CA GLU A 203 -9.12 13.29 -1.21
C GLU A 203 -8.84 12.18 -0.15
N LEU A 204 -9.72 11.18 -0.09
CA LEU A 204 -9.62 10.08 0.88
C LEU A 204 -8.84 8.89 0.31
N VAL A 205 -8.02 8.29 1.15
CA VAL A 205 -7.44 6.97 0.94
C VAL A 205 -7.84 6.09 2.11
N VAL A 206 -8.75 5.16 1.86
CA VAL A 206 -9.29 4.28 2.90
C VAL A 206 -8.71 2.88 2.74
N LYS A 207 -8.26 2.30 3.84
CA LYS A 207 -7.82 0.92 3.93
C LYS A 207 -8.66 0.18 4.97
N THR A 208 -9.38 -0.86 4.53
CA THR A 208 -10.15 -1.73 5.42
C THR A 208 -9.52 -3.12 5.46
N THR A 209 -9.10 -3.55 6.66
CA THR A 209 -8.37 -4.82 6.84
C THR A 209 -9.25 -5.88 7.47
N VAL A 210 -9.13 -7.12 6.98
CA VAL A 210 -9.76 -8.32 7.54
C VAL A 210 -8.69 -9.41 7.71
N LEU A 211 -8.85 -10.26 8.73
CA LEU A 211 -8.06 -11.49 8.84
C LEU A 211 -8.56 -12.52 7.81
N GLU A 212 -7.65 -13.28 7.24
CA GLU A 212 -7.96 -14.33 6.26
C GLU A 212 -8.95 -15.34 6.82
N ASP A 213 -8.72 -15.83 8.05
CA ASP A 213 -9.61 -16.77 8.75
C ASP A 213 -11.04 -16.21 8.89
N ASP A 214 -11.19 -14.92 9.18
CA ASP A 214 -12.51 -14.28 9.30
C ASP A 214 -13.20 -14.18 7.92
N LEU A 215 -12.45 -13.86 6.88
CA LEU A 215 -12.96 -13.78 5.52
C LEU A 215 -13.40 -15.14 4.99
N ASP A 216 -12.70 -16.22 5.34
CA ASP A 216 -13.00 -17.58 4.92
C ASP A 216 -14.32 -18.11 5.51
N GLU A 217 -14.78 -17.54 6.64
CA GLU A 217 -16.09 -17.84 7.22
C GLU A 217 -17.27 -17.24 6.42
N TRP A 218 -16.98 -16.27 5.50
CA TRP A 218 -18.03 -15.62 4.74
C TRP A 218 -18.47 -16.48 3.54
N PRO A 219 -19.75 -16.39 3.13
CA PRO A 219 -20.18 -16.98 1.88
C PRO A 219 -19.35 -16.46 0.70
N GLY A 220 -18.92 -17.34 -0.22
CA GLY A 220 -18.05 -16.97 -1.32
C GLY A 220 -18.63 -15.88 -2.26
N ALA A 221 -19.96 -15.72 -2.30
CA ALA A 221 -20.59 -14.59 -2.99
C ALA A 221 -20.32 -13.26 -2.29
N ASP A 222 -20.31 -13.24 -0.96
CA ASP A 222 -20.07 -12.03 -0.16
C ASP A 222 -18.57 -11.68 -0.15
N GLN A 223 -17.66 -12.67 -0.15
CA GLN A 223 -16.23 -12.44 -0.35
C GLN A 223 -15.95 -11.73 -1.69
N ARG A 224 -16.54 -12.22 -2.78
CA ARG A 224 -16.41 -11.58 -4.12
C ARG A 224 -17.00 -10.18 -4.12
N ARG A 225 -18.16 -9.98 -3.48
CA ARG A 225 -18.80 -8.69 -3.38
C ARG A 225 -17.93 -7.69 -2.62
N ALA A 226 -17.30 -8.12 -1.50
CA ALA A 226 -16.34 -7.31 -0.76
C ALA A 226 -15.16 -6.87 -1.66
N GLN A 227 -14.59 -7.78 -2.42
CA GLN A 227 -13.47 -7.46 -3.33
C GLN A 227 -13.85 -6.46 -4.41
N VAL A 228 -14.97 -6.62 -5.08
CA VAL A 228 -15.36 -5.73 -6.20
C VAL A 228 -15.86 -4.36 -5.76
N MET A 229 -16.20 -4.16 -4.48
CA MET A 229 -16.55 -2.87 -3.93
C MET A 229 -15.36 -1.95 -3.73
N HIS A 230 -14.15 -2.48 -3.67
CA HIS A 230 -12.93 -1.71 -3.44
C HIS A 230 -12.21 -1.44 -4.76
N SER A 231 -11.53 -0.31 -4.88
CA SER A 231 -10.70 0.04 -6.04
C SER A 231 -9.47 -0.85 -6.18
N GLY A 232 -9.05 -1.48 -5.10
CA GLY A 232 -7.95 -2.43 -5.07
C GLY A 232 -8.06 -3.44 -3.94
N THR A 233 -7.37 -4.56 -4.11
CA THR A 233 -7.27 -5.61 -3.08
C THR A 233 -5.80 -5.95 -2.85
N MET A 234 -5.46 -6.11 -1.59
CA MET A 234 -4.15 -6.55 -1.12
C MET A 234 -4.29 -7.81 -0.29
N TRP A 235 -3.52 -8.83 -0.64
CA TRP A 235 -3.37 -10.05 0.15
C TRP A 235 -1.95 -10.13 0.67
N LEU A 236 -1.78 -10.18 1.98
CA LEU A 236 -0.48 -10.29 2.62
C LEU A 236 -0.43 -11.51 3.52
N ALA A 237 0.38 -12.48 3.11
CA ALA A 237 0.74 -13.67 3.87
C ALA A 237 2.24 -13.66 4.18
N ARG A 238 2.69 -14.61 4.99
CA ARG A 238 4.12 -14.76 5.31
C ARG A 238 4.96 -15.11 4.07
N GLU A 239 4.34 -15.79 3.11
CA GLU A 239 4.96 -16.25 1.88
C GLU A 239 5.06 -15.15 0.82
N GLY A 240 4.26 -14.08 0.94
CA GLY A 240 4.29 -13.02 -0.06
C GLY A 240 3.14 -12.03 -0.03
N LEU A 241 3.20 -11.13 -1.01
CA LEU A 241 2.26 -10.05 -1.23
C LEU A 241 1.67 -10.12 -2.63
N ALA A 242 0.34 -10.15 -2.72
CA ALA A 242 -0.40 -9.97 -3.97
C ALA A 242 -1.18 -8.64 -3.93
N LEU A 243 -1.12 -7.89 -5.02
CA LEU A 243 -1.84 -6.63 -5.23
C LEU A 243 -2.64 -6.74 -6.51
N SER A 244 -3.89 -6.33 -6.48
CA SER A 244 -4.79 -6.33 -7.63
C SER A 244 -5.62 -5.04 -7.64
N ARG A 245 -5.72 -4.41 -8.82
CA ARG A 245 -6.73 -3.38 -9.08
C ARG A 245 -8.01 -4.05 -9.56
N VAL A 246 -9.11 -3.63 -8.99
CA VAL A 246 -10.44 -4.00 -9.49
C VAL A 246 -10.78 -2.97 -10.58
N SER A 247 -10.90 -3.42 -11.82
CA SER A 247 -11.50 -2.57 -12.84
C SER A 247 -12.96 -2.30 -12.48
N PRO A 248 -13.44 -1.06 -12.56
CA PRO A 248 -14.85 -0.80 -12.40
C PRO A 248 -15.60 -1.74 -13.35
N ALA A 249 -16.54 -2.50 -12.81
CA ALA A 249 -17.37 -3.37 -13.62
C ALA A 249 -18.02 -2.50 -14.70
N LEU A 250 -17.73 -2.80 -15.97
CA LEU A 250 -18.56 -2.30 -17.04
C LEU A 250 -19.97 -2.83 -16.73
N GLU A 251 -20.88 -1.93 -16.39
CA GLU A 251 -22.30 -2.26 -16.30
C GLU A 251 -22.72 -2.89 -17.64
N LEU A 252 -22.99 -4.19 -17.61
CA LEU A 252 -23.55 -4.96 -18.74
C LEU A 252 -25.06 -4.88 -18.66
#